data_abf7ce117c57f0520d3343a0975006ed
#
_entry.id   abf7ce117c57f0520d3343a0975006ed
#
_cell.length_a   1.000
_cell.length_b   1.000
_cell.length_c   1.000
_cell.angle_alpha   90.00
_cell.angle_beta   90.00
_cell.angle_gamma   90.00
#
_symmetry.space_group_name_H-M   'P 1'
#
loop_
_entity.id
_entity.type
_entity.pdbx_description
1 polymer ?
#
loop_
_entity_poly.entity_id
_entity_poly.type
_entity_poly.pdbx_seq_one_letter_code
_entity_poly.pdbx_strand_id
1 'polypeptide(L)'
;YPPLAAAFGKQDPAGPDILANTWLNMHPGCLHSILPYTTVGRSEEEIQKIKDFSNPAKNPFSVDPRTETQINAYRAKEAARAKWLREYRTWESYRMTVGDPVPKTFATFQKHKSADDEKYKNWQRLYREANRSER
;
A
#
# COMPACT_ATOMS: atom_id res chain seq x y z
N TYR A 1 -10.60 -20.64 -6.45
CA TYR A 1 -11.46 -20.69 -5.26
C TYR A 1 -12.79 -20.02 -5.58
N PRO A 2 -13.85 -20.77 -6.00
CA PRO A 2 -15.15 -20.19 -6.34
C PRO A 2 -15.74 -19.27 -5.24
N PRO A 3 -15.67 -19.62 -3.94
CA PRO A 3 -16.18 -18.73 -2.90
C PRO A 3 -15.48 -17.37 -2.83
N LEU A 4 -14.16 -17.33 -3.07
CA LEU A 4 -13.40 -16.07 -3.10
C LEU A 4 -13.75 -15.25 -4.35
N ALA A 5 -13.89 -15.90 -5.51
CA ALA A 5 -14.29 -15.23 -6.74
C ALA A 5 -15.67 -14.57 -6.57
N ALA A 6 -16.64 -15.26 -5.98
CA ALA A 6 -17.95 -14.72 -5.70
C ALA A 6 -17.91 -13.54 -4.70
N ALA A 7 -17.10 -13.64 -3.63
CA ALA A 7 -16.92 -12.58 -2.64
C ALA A 7 -16.37 -11.28 -3.24
N PHE A 8 -15.56 -11.39 -4.29
CA PHE A 8 -15.01 -10.23 -5.02
C PHE A 8 -15.77 -9.88 -6.30
N GLY A 9 -16.97 -10.43 -6.51
CA GLY A 9 -17.78 -10.16 -7.68
C GLY A 9 -17.18 -10.70 -8.98
N LYS A 10 -16.31 -11.71 -8.92
CA LYS A 10 -15.73 -12.36 -10.09
C LYS A 10 -16.60 -13.51 -10.58
N GLN A 11 -16.52 -13.77 -11.87
CA GLN A 11 -17.21 -14.90 -12.51
C GLN A 11 -16.56 -16.24 -12.10
N ASP A 12 -17.26 -17.34 -12.41
CA ASP A 12 -16.76 -18.68 -12.18
C ASP A 12 -15.38 -18.85 -12.86
N PRO A 13 -14.37 -19.29 -12.11
CA PRO A 13 -13.03 -19.56 -12.66
C PRO A 13 -13.00 -20.66 -13.73
N ALA A 14 -14.01 -21.53 -13.80
CA ALA A 14 -14.19 -22.49 -14.87
C ALA A 14 -14.85 -21.89 -16.13
N GLY A 15 -15.25 -20.62 -16.08
CA GLY A 15 -15.81 -19.92 -17.23
C GLY A 15 -14.77 -19.57 -18.29
N PRO A 16 -15.18 -18.94 -19.39
CA PRO A 16 -14.28 -18.62 -20.49
C PRO A 16 -13.09 -17.77 -20.05
N ASP A 17 -11.94 -18.00 -20.66
CA ASP A 17 -10.69 -17.26 -20.39
C ASP A 17 -10.77 -15.85 -21.00
N ILE A 18 -11.49 -14.97 -20.31
CA ILE A 18 -11.62 -13.56 -20.65
C ILE A 18 -11.01 -12.70 -19.55
N LEU A 19 -10.57 -11.48 -19.88
CA LEU A 19 -9.94 -10.57 -18.95
C LEU A 19 -10.79 -10.30 -17.70
N ALA A 20 -12.12 -10.24 -17.82
CA ALA A 20 -13.06 -10.07 -16.71
C ALA A 20 -13.12 -11.27 -15.75
N ASN A 21 -12.69 -12.46 -16.20
CA ASN A 21 -12.72 -13.71 -15.45
C ASN A 21 -11.35 -14.11 -14.89
N THR A 22 -10.35 -13.23 -14.96
CA THR A 22 -9.01 -13.56 -14.43
C THR A 22 -8.96 -13.39 -12.91
N TRP A 23 -8.29 -14.32 -12.26
CA TRP A 23 -8.03 -14.29 -10.82
C TRP A 23 -7.08 -13.17 -10.39
N LEU A 24 -6.26 -12.68 -11.33
CA LEU A 24 -5.23 -11.69 -11.06
C LEU A 24 -5.79 -10.28 -10.79
N ASN A 25 -6.99 -9.99 -11.29
CA ASN A 25 -7.60 -8.68 -11.18
C ASN A 25 -8.79 -8.68 -10.21
N MET A 26 -8.59 -9.16 -8.99
CA MET A 26 -9.67 -9.24 -7.98
C MET A 26 -10.16 -7.88 -7.50
N HIS A 27 -9.30 -6.84 -7.52
CA HIS A 27 -9.65 -5.46 -7.16
C HIS A 27 -8.66 -4.48 -7.82
N PRO A 28 -9.01 -3.22 -7.97
CA PRO A 28 -8.08 -2.19 -8.47
C PRO A 28 -6.80 -2.14 -7.64
N GLY A 29 -5.63 -2.14 -8.29
CA GLY A 29 -4.34 -2.15 -7.64
C GLY A 29 -3.94 -3.49 -7.00
N CYS A 30 -4.56 -4.59 -7.41
CA CYS A 30 -4.21 -5.94 -6.95
C CYS A 30 -2.76 -6.27 -7.33
N LEU A 31 -1.94 -6.56 -6.33
CA LEU A 31 -0.54 -7.00 -6.49
C LEU A 31 -0.37 -8.50 -6.28
N HIS A 32 -1.46 -9.25 -6.21
CA HIS A 32 -1.41 -10.69 -6.02
C HIS A 32 -0.92 -11.39 -7.30
N SER A 33 -0.08 -12.38 -7.12
CA SER A 33 0.36 -13.30 -8.18
C SER A 33 -0.12 -14.71 -7.86
N ILE A 34 -0.42 -15.46 -8.91
CA ILE A 34 -0.73 -16.89 -8.79
C ILE A 34 0.56 -17.65 -9.05
N LEU A 35 0.99 -18.43 -8.07
CA LEU A 35 2.13 -19.32 -8.19
C LEU A 35 1.64 -20.77 -8.20
N PRO A 36 2.30 -21.67 -8.96
CA PRO A 36 2.00 -23.10 -8.91
C PRO A 36 2.17 -23.61 -7.48
N TYR A 37 1.15 -24.29 -6.99
CA TYR A 37 1.27 -24.98 -5.71
C TYR A 37 2.08 -26.26 -5.90
N THR A 38 3.23 -26.35 -5.27
CA THR A 38 4.05 -27.55 -5.28
C THR A 38 4.12 -28.21 -3.92
N THR A 39 3.99 -29.52 -3.88
CA THR A 39 4.18 -30.35 -2.70
C THR A 39 5.56 -31.00 -2.63
N VAL A 40 6.37 -30.81 -3.67
CA VAL A 40 7.72 -31.40 -3.77
C VAL A 40 8.59 -30.90 -2.62
N GLY A 41 9.18 -31.85 -1.89
CA GLY A 41 10.06 -31.56 -0.74
C GLY A 41 9.34 -31.18 0.55
N ARG A 42 8.01 -31.30 0.62
CA ARG A 42 7.22 -31.05 1.83
C ARG A 42 6.74 -32.34 2.47
N SER A 43 6.68 -32.39 3.79
CA SER A 43 6.06 -33.49 4.51
C SER A 43 4.52 -33.45 4.39
N GLU A 44 3.85 -34.56 4.65
CA GLU A 44 2.39 -34.61 4.65
C GLU A 44 1.79 -33.67 5.69
N GLU A 45 2.44 -33.53 6.86
CA GLU A 45 2.02 -32.62 7.91
C GLU A 45 2.07 -31.14 7.45
N GLU A 46 3.12 -30.76 6.75
CA GLU A 46 3.25 -29.40 6.18
C GLU A 46 2.19 -29.14 5.11
N ILE A 47 1.95 -30.12 4.25
CA ILE A 47 0.89 -30.06 3.24
C ILE A 47 -0.47 -29.90 3.91
N GLN A 48 -0.74 -30.67 4.95
CA GLN A 48 -2.00 -30.59 5.69
C GLN A 48 -2.17 -29.24 6.38
N LYS A 49 -1.13 -28.70 7.03
CA LYS A 49 -1.16 -27.35 7.62
C LYS A 49 -1.49 -26.26 6.58
N ILE A 50 -0.93 -26.36 5.39
CA ILE A 50 -1.21 -25.41 4.31
C ILE A 50 -2.66 -25.54 3.83
N LYS A 51 -3.16 -26.77 3.67
CA LYS A 51 -4.57 -27.03 3.32
C LYS A 51 -5.52 -26.49 4.38
N ASP A 52 -5.20 -26.70 5.64
CA ASP A 52 -6.00 -26.23 6.77
C ASP A 52 -6.00 -24.70 6.84
N PHE A 53 -4.86 -24.08 6.63
CA PHE A 53 -4.74 -22.61 6.56
C PHE A 53 -5.57 -22.02 5.41
N SER A 54 -5.60 -22.69 4.26
CA SER A 54 -6.36 -22.25 3.08
C SER A 54 -7.85 -22.63 3.15
N ASN A 55 -8.27 -23.38 4.16
CA ASN A 55 -9.65 -23.82 4.30
C ASN A 55 -10.52 -22.73 4.94
N PRO A 56 -11.49 -22.13 4.21
CA PRO A 56 -12.31 -21.04 4.76
C PRO A 56 -13.22 -21.49 5.91
N ALA A 57 -13.48 -22.79 6.09
CA ALA A 57 -14.22 -23.28 7.23
C ALA A 57 -13.37 -23.30 8.53
N LYS A 58 -12.04 -23.51 8.39
CA LYS A 58 -11.09 -23.49 9.50
C LYS A 58 -10.51 -22.11 9.75
N ASN A 59 -10.29 -21.35 8.68
CA ASN A 59 -9.81 -19.97 8.70
C ASN A 59 -10.75 -19.06 7.90
N PRO A 60 -11.85 -18.62 8.50
CA PRO A 60 -12.76 -17.68 7.84
C PRO A 60 -12.01 -16.40 7.51
N PHE A 61 -12.12 -15.94 6.26
CA PHE A 61 -11.49 -14.67 5.81
C PHE A 61 -12.09 -13.41 6.48
N SER A 62 -13.20 -13.58 7.21
CA SER A 62 -13.78 -12.52 8.05
C SER A 62 -13.05 -12.35 9.39
N VAL A 63 -12.18 -13.28 9.77
CA VAL A 63 -11.38 -13.22 10.99
C VAL A 63 -9.92 -12.99 10.61
N ASP A 64 -9.34 -11.92 11.11
CA ASP A 64 -7.92 -11.62 10.88
C ASP A 64 -7.08 -12.61 11.72
N PRO A 65 -6.27 -13.49 11.12
CA PRO A 65 -5.46 -14.48 11.85
C PRO A 65 -4.25 -13.85 12.54
N ARG A 66 -3.98 -12.55 12.32
CA ARG A 66 -2.85 -11.87 12.92
C ARG A 66 -3.09 -11.57 14.39
N THR A 67 -2.04 -11.65 15.18
CA THR A 67 -2.08 -11.21 16.58
C THR A 67 -2.24 -9.68 16.64
N GLU A 68 -2.76 -9.19 17.76
CA GLU A 68 -2.91 -7.75 17.99
C GLU A 68 -1.59 -6.99 17.81
N THR A 69 -0.47 -7.57 18.28
CA THR A 69 0.87 -7.01 18.08
C THR A 69 1.22 -6.87 16.60
N GLN A 70 0.91 -7.89 15.78
CA GLN A 70 1.15 -7.86 14.33
C GLN A 70 0.27 -6.81 13.64
N ILE A 71 -0.99 -6.70 14.03
CA ILE A 71 -1.92 -5.70 13.51
C ILE A 71 -1.42 -4.29 13.83
N ASN A 72 -1.01 -4.04 15.07
CA ASN A 72 -0.49 -2.75 15.50
C ASN A 72 0.83 -2.39 14.80
N ALA A 73 1.73 -3.35 14.63
CA ALA A 73 2.97 -3.16 13.86
C ALA A 73 2.68 -2.83 12.38
N TYR A 74 1.71 -3.49 11.77
CA TYR A 74 1.27 -3.19 10.42
C TYR A 74 0.68 -1.77 10.31
N ARG A 75 -0.23 -1.41 11.21
CA ARG A 75 -0.83 -0.05 11.26
C ARG A 75 0.22 1.04 11.45
N ALA A 76 1.23 0.79 12.28
CA ALA A 76 2.35 1.73 12.48
C ALA A 76 3.16 1.93 11.18
N LYS A 77 3.46 0.87 10.45
CA LYS A 77 4.13 0.94 9.14
C LYS A 77 3.29 1.68 8.10
N GLU A 78 2.00 1.41 8.04
CA GLU A 78 1.06 2.11 7.15
C GLU A 78 1.00 3.60 7.46
N ALA A 79 0.89 3.97 8.74
CA ALA A 79 0.88 5.35 9.17
C ALA A 79 2.19 6.08 8.83
N ALA A 80 3.34 5.43 9.06
CA ALA A 80 4.65 5.97 8.70
C ALA A 80 4.79 6.18 7.18
N ARG A 81 4.36 5.20 6.37
CA ARG A 81 4.33 5.32 4.91
C ARG A 81 3.42 6.46 4.45
N ALA A 82 2.21 6.55 5.00
CA ALA A 82 1.26 7.60 4.67
C ALA A 82 1.80 8.99 5.04
N LYS A 83 2.48 9.12 6.18
CA LYS A 83 3.17 10.36 6.59
C LYS A 83 4.27 10.71 5.59
N TRP A 84 5.13 9.76 5.26
CA TRP A 84 6.22 9.95 4.30
C TRP A 84 5.70 10.41 2.94
N LEU A 85 4.67 9.78 2.41
CA LEU A 85 4.06 10.15 1.13
C LEU A 85 3.46 11.56 1.16
N ARG A 86 2.80 11.96 2.24
CA ARG A 86 2.27 13.33 2.37
C ARG A 86 3.40 14.36 2.39
N GLU A 87 4.48 14.08 3.11
CA GLU A 87 5.64 14.98 3.17
C GLU A 87 6.36 15.07 1.84
N TYR A 88 6.48 13.95 1.13
CA TYR A 88 7.08 13.89 -0.19
C TYR A 88 6.28 14.72 -1.21
N ARG A 89 4.96 14.55 -1.25
CA ARG A 89 4.08 15.36 -2.10
C ARG A 89 4.14 16.85 -1.76
N THR A 90 4.27 17.19 -0.47
CA THR A 90 4.45 18.58 -0.05
C THR A 90 5.76 19.14 -0.60
N TRP A 91 6.85 18.40 -0.51
CA TRP A 91 8.13 18.78 -1.07
C TRP A 91 8.08 18.96 -2.59
N GLU A 92 7.48 18.01 -3.32
CA GLU A 92 7.29 18.14 -4.78
C GLU A 92 6.50 19.41 -5.12
N SER A 93 5.38 19.64 -4.43
CA SER A 93 4.56 20.82 -4.64
C SER A 93 5.36 22.11 -4.39
N TYR A 94 6.16 22.17 -3.33
CA TYR A 94 7.02 23.32 -3.06
C TYR A 94 8.09 23.48 -4.13
N ARG A 95 8.72 22.39 -4.56
CA ARG A 95 9.71 22.40 -5.65
C ARG A 95 9.12 22.91 -6.97
N MET A 96 7.91 22.49 -7.29
CA MET A 96 7.24 22.91 -8.53
C MET A 96 6.81 24.38 -8.48
N THR A 97 6.30 24.84 -7.33
CA THR A 97 5.74 26.19 -7.21
C THR A 97 6.80 27.26 -6.88
N VAL A 98 7.76 26.96 -5.98
CA VAL A 98 8.76 27.92 -5.49
C VAL A 98 10.11 27.79 -6.22
N GLY A 99 10.45 26.58 -6.64
CA GLY A 99 11.68 26.32 -7.39
C GLY A 99 12.96 26.27 -6.54
N ASP A 100 14.00 26.96 -6.97
CA ASP A 100 15.37 26.88 -6.42
C ASP A 100 15.56 27.14 -4.91
N PRO A 101 14.80 28.02 -4.26
CA PRO A 101 14.89 28.15 -2.80
C PRO A 101 14.60 26.88 -2.04
N VAL A 102 13.81 25.94 -2.60
CA VAL A 102 13.49 24.64 -1.99
C VAL A 102 14.59 23.63 -2.32
N PRO A 103 15.07 22.83 -1.34
CA PRO A 103 16.19 21.92 -1.56
C PRO A 103 15.87 20.86 -2.62
N LYS A 104 16.90 20.51 -3.39
CA LYS A 104 16.80 19.52 -4.49
C LYS A 104 16.53 18.10 -3.98
N THR A 105 16.80 17.80 -2.71
CA THR A 105 16.59 16.47 -2.13
C THR A 105 15.50 16.51 -1.06
N PHE A 106 14.67 15.49 -1.07
CA PHE A 106 13.62 15.33 -0.06
C PHE A 106 14.18 15.19 1.36
N ALA A 107 15.31 14.49 1.52
CA ALA A 107 15.94 14.32 2.84
C ALA A 107 16.32 15.66 3.49
N THR A 108 16.87 16.60 2.70
CA THR A 108 17.19 17.95 3.19
C THR A 108 15.93 18.71 3.55
N PHE A 109 14.89 18.64 2.73
CA PHE A 109 13.59 19.25 3.03
C PHE A 109 13.00 18.70 4.33
N GLN A 110 13.00 17.37 4.50
CA GLN A 110 12.47 16.70 5.69
C GLN A 110 13.21 17.11 6.96
N LYS A 111 14.55 17.26 6.89
CA LYS A 111 15.36 17.75 8.02
C LYS A 111 14.90 19.13 8.48
N HIS A 112 14.78 20.10 7.56
CA HIS A 112 14.36 21.46 7.88
C HIS A 112 12.89 21.53 8.35
N LYS A 113 12.02 20.72 7.73
CA LYS A 113 10.62 20.59 8.15
C LYS A 113 10.49 20.03 9.56
N SER A 114 11.28 19.01 9.92
CA SER A 114 11.25 18.39 11.25
C SER A 114 11.78 19.34 12.33
N ALA A 115 12.73 20.21 11.97
CA ALA A 115 13.28 21.23 12.86
C ALA A 115 12.38 22.49 12.96
N ASP A 116 11.39 22.63 12.08
CA ASP A 116 10.55 23.82 11.92
C ASP A 116 11.35 25.14 11.87
N ASP A 117 12.49 25.09 11.21
CA ASP A 117 13.46 26.18 11.17
C ASP A 117 13.07 27.32 10.22
N GLU A 118 13.85 28.41 10.26
CA GLU A 118 13.60 29.61 9.44
C GLU A 118 13.59 29.31 7.93
N LYS A 119 14.37 28.34 7.47
CA LYS A 119 14.37 27.94 6.06
C LYS A 119 13.03 27.34 5.67
N TYR A 120 12.51 26.42 6.49
CA TYR A 120 11.21 25.81 6.23
C TYR A 120 10.07 26.83 6.27
N LYS A 121 10.08 27.75 7.25
CA LYS A 121 9.11 28.85 7.34
C LYS A 121 9.16 29.78 6.14
N ASN A 122 10.36 30.07 5.64
CA ASN A 122 10.53 30.86 4.43
C ASN A 122 9.93 30.15 3.20
N TRP A 123 10.14 28.85 3.03
CA TRP A 123 9.52 28.10 1.91
C TRP A 123 7.99 28.09 2.02
N GLN A 124 7.45 27.97 3.22
CA GLN A 124 6.00 28.08 3.45
C GLN A 124 5.44 29.44 3.06
N ARG A 125 6.17 30.52 3.36
CA ARG A 125 5.79 31.88 2.98
C ARG A 125 5.80 32.04 1.46
N LEU A 126 6.90 31.69 0.79
CA LEU A 126 7.03 31.77 -0.66
C LEU A 126 5.95 30.95 -1.38
N TYR A 127 5.67 29.77 -0.91
CA TYR A 127 4.60 28.91 -1.47
C TYR A 127 3.22 29.57 -1.36
N ARG A 128 2.92 30.21 -0.23
CA ARG A 128 1.66 30.94 -0.06
C ARG A 128 1.57 32.17 -0.94
N GLU A 129 2.66 32.90 -1.11
CA GLU A 129 2.74 34.09 -2.00
C GLU A 129 2.52 33.69 -3.45
N ALA A 130 3.20 32.66 -3.93
CA ALA A 130 3.04 32.17 -5.29
C ALA A 130 1.59 31.74 -5.61
N ASN A 131 0.96 30.99 -4.72
CA ASN A 131 -0.44 30.58 -4.91
C ASN A 131 -1.47 31.69 -4.79
N ARG A 132 -1.10 32.86 -4.22
CA ARG A 132 -1.97 34.05 -4.23
C ARG A 132 -1.93 34.82 -5.54
N SER A 133 -0.79 34.82 -6.20
CA SER A 133 -0.62 35.53 -7.48
C SER A 133 -1.27 34.85 -8.68
N GLU A 134 -1.64 33.57 -8.54
CA GLU A 134 -2.32 32.78 -9.57
C GLU A 134 -3.87 32.85 -9.50
N ARG A 135 -4.41 33.55 -8.50
CA ARG A 135 -5.87 33.77 -8.33
C ARG A 135 -6.26 35.18 -8.74
#